data_d37e0d4b8b2fca711273c63166cb0d2b
#
_entry.id   d37e0d4b8b2fca711273c63166cb0d2b
#
_cell.length_a   1.000
_cell.length_b   1.000
_cell.length_c   1.000
_cell.angle_alpha   90.00
_cell.angle_beta   90.00
_cell.angle_gamma   90.00
#
_symmetry.space_group_name_H-M   'P 1'
#
loop_
_entity.id
_entity.type
_entity.pdbx_description
1 polymer ?
#
loop_
_entity_poly.entity_id
_entity_poly.type
_entity_poly.pdbx_seq_one_letter_code
_entity_poly.pdbx_strand_id
1 'polypeptide(L)'
;MNSPIQIWTCAAFHPAYGCGGWASVRSAQGQLTGAAGGQRNTTARRMALAGLAAALRDLPPGGKPIASGPIDIRTTSPELALFADVLNSLGQPTQSAPPGEDLDLWAPILTASAGRRLTLVRIPLEPGTPMAFTAAWAELARDKAKAGGAFTAAIPKGNLAKVPGLRLQVRAAD
;
A
#
# COMPACT_ATOMS: atom_id res chain seq x y z
N MET A 1 15.95 18.56 -1.02
CA MET A 1 14.78 18.05 -1.77
C MET A 1 14.23 16.83 -1.07
N ASN A 2 12.95 16.84 -0.77
CA ASN A 2 12.31 15.67 -0.19
C ASN A 2 12.04 14.65 -1.29
N SER A 3 12.72 13.51 -1.22
CA SER A 3 12.41 12.39 -2.12
C SER A 3 10.98 11.93 -1.89
N PRO A 4 10.25 11.58 -2.96
CA PRO A 4 8.89 11.08 -2.82
C PRO A 4 8.88 9.78 -2.02
N ILE A 5 7.83 9.58 -1.24
CA ILE A 5 7.56 8.30 -0.61
C ILE A 5 6.97 7.41 -1.69
N GLN A 6 7.54 6.23 -1.89
CA GLN A 6 7.07 5.27 -2.87
C GLN A 6 6.38 4.10 -2.18
N ILE A 7 5.20 3.75 -2.65
CA ILE A 7 4.40 2.65 -2.12
C ILE A 7 4.02 1.72 -3.27
N TRP A 8 4.23 0.42 -3.06
CA TRP A 8 3.68 -0.65 -3.89
C TRP A 8 2.68 -1.41 -3.03
N THR A 9 1.45 -1.50 -3.48
CA THR A 9 0.38 -2.18 -2.74
C THR A 9 -0.46 -3.03 -3.68
N CYS A 10 -0.89 -4.17 -3.19
CA CYS A 10 -1.59 -5.17 -3.98
C CYS A 10 -2.51 -5.98 -3.08
N ALA A 11 -3.57 -6.52 -3.67
CA ALA A 11 -4.49 -7.41 -3.00
C ALA A 11 -4.68 -8.68 -3.83
N ALA A 12 -4.94 -9.79 -3.14
CA ALA A 12 -5.35 -11.05 -3.71
C ALA A 12 -6.65 -11.50 -3.06
N PHE A 13 -7.63 -11.93 -3.86
CA PHE A 13 -8.94 -12.32 -3.37
C PHE A 13 -9.37 -13.64 -3.99
N HIS A 14 -9.98 -14.50 -3.17
CA HIS A 14 -10.50 -15.79 -3.61
C HIS A 14 -12.03 -15.77 -3.51
N PRO A 15 -12.74 -15.56 -4.63
CA PRO A 15 -14.21 -15.38 -4.61
C PRO A 15 -14.95 -16.58 -4.03
N ALA A 16 -14.49 -17.81 -4.33
CA ALA A 16 -15.14 -19.04 -3.87
C ALA A 16 -15.14 -19.20 -2.35
N TYR A 17 -14.13 -18.67 -1.66
CA TYR A 17 -13.98 -18.80 -0.22
C TYR A 17 -14.21 -17.50 0.55
N GLY A 18 -14.40 -16.39 -0.15
CA GLY A 18 -14.56 -15.09 0.48
C GLY A 18 -13.36 -14.62 1.30
N CYS A 19 -12.18 -15.20 1.07
CA CYS A 19 -10.96 -14.82 1.77
C CYS A 19 -10.06 -13.97 0.88
N GLY A 20 -9.32 -13.08 1.50
CA GLY A 20 -8.40 -12.21 0.79
C GLY A 20 -7.15 -11.90 1.58
N GLY A 21 -6.14 -11.43 0.87
CA GLY A 21 -4.90 -10.94 1.42
C GLY A 21 -4.47 -9.64 0.76
N TRP A 22 -3.60 -8.94 1.42
CA TRP A 22 -2.98 -7.73 0.94
C TRP A 22 -1.51 -7.70 1.33
N ALA A 23 -0.74 -6.95 0.59
CA ALA A 23 0.63 -6.63 0.95
C ALA A 23 0.95 -5.22 0.50
N SER A 24 1.86 -4.58 1.20
CA SER A 24 2.40 -3.28 0.83
C SER A 24 3.88 -3.20 1.16
N VAL A 25 4.62 -2.50 0.32
CA VAL A 25 6.03 -2.17 0.51
C VAL A 25 6.17 -0.67 0.36
N ARG A 26 6.88 -0.04 1.28
CA ARG A 26 7.11 1.40 1.31
C ARG A 26 8.58 1.71 1.33
N SER A 27 9.01 2.58 0.43
CA SER A 27 10.34 3.17 0.41
C SER A 27 10.24 4.64 0.80
N ALA A 28 10.86 5.01 1.90
CA ALA A 28 10.87 6.37 2.42
C ALA A 28 12.22 6.67 3.07
N GLN A 29 12.88 7.75 2.66
CA GLN A 29 14.15 8.20 3.24
C GLN A 29 15.24 7.10 3.27
N GLY A 30 15.34 6.32 2.18
CA GLY A 30 16.31 5.23 2.08
C GLY A 30 15.96 3.99 2.90
N GLN A 31 14.83 3.98 3.59
CA GLN A 31 14.35 2.83 4.36
C GLN A 31 13.23 2.11 3.66
N LEU A 32 13.29 0.81 3.70
CA LEU A 32 12.28 -0.08 3.14
C LEU A 32 11.52 -0.75 4.29
N THR A 33 10.21 -0.60 4.27
CA THR A 33 9.30 -1.26 5.22
C THR A 33 8.19 -1.97 4.45
N GLY A 34 7.58 -2.96 5.03
CA GLY A 34 6.47 -3.67 4.41
C GLY A 34 5.63 -4.41 5.43
N ALA A 35 4.40 -4.68 5.03
CA ALA A 35 3.45 -5.45 5.80
C ALA A 35 2.56 -6.29 4.89
N ALA A 36 2.01 -7.34 5.43
CA ALA A 36 1.01 -8.18 4.78
C ALA A 36 -0.05 -8.60 5.78
N GLY A 37 -1.24 -8.85 5.30
CA GLY A 37 -2.34 -9.29 6.12
C GLY A 37 -3.44 -9.91 5.30
N GLY A 38 -4.41 -10.46 5.96
CA GLY A 38 -5.54 -11.08 5.28
C GLY A 38 -6.71 -11.30 6.20
N GLN A 39 -7.85 -11.61 5.61
CA GLN A 39 -9.11 -11.85 6.31
C GLN A 39 -9.94 -12.92 5.61
N ARG A 40 -10.80 -13.57 6.37
CA ARG A 40 -11.98 -14.29 5.87
C ARG A 40 -13.18 -13.36 5.85
N ASN A 41 -14.21 -13.71 5.10
CA ASN A 41 -15.45 -12.93 5.00
C ASN A 41 -15.17 -11.46 4.64
N THR A 42 -14.40 -11.27 3.58
CA THR A 42 -13.95 -9.95 3.12
C THR A 42 -14.28 -9.74 1.64
N THR A 43 -13.85 -8.63 1.09
CA THR A 43 -13.99 -8.28 -0.33
C THR A 43 -12.65 -7.91 -0.93
N ALA A 44 -12.51 -8.00 -2.24
CA ALA A 44 -11.31 -7.54 -2.95
C ALA A 44 -11.04 -6.06 -2.70
N ARG A 45 -12.08 -5.23 -2.72
CA ARG A 45 -11.99 -3.80 -2.44
C ARG A 45 -11.46 -3.53 -1.03
N ARG A 46 -11.99 -4.24 -0.03
CA ARG A 46 -11.58 -4.07 1.36
C ARG A 46 -10.10 -4.44 1.55
N MET A 47 -9.64 -5.50 0.89
CA MET A 47 -8.23 -5.91 0.95
C MET A 47 -7.30 -4.89 0.28
N ALA A 48 -7.72 -4.32 -0.84
CA ALA A 48 -6.95 -3.27 -1.51
C ALA A 48 -6.81 -2.02 -0.63
N LEU A 49 -7.88 -1.58 0.01
CA LEU A 49 -7.86 -0.46 0.95
C LEU A 49 -7.03 -0.77 2.21
N ALA A 50 -7.11 -1.99 2.73
CA ALA A 50 -6.33 -2.41 3.89
C ALA A 50 -4.82 -2.36 3.61
N GLY A 51 -4.39 -2.77 2.43
CA GLY A 51 -3.00 -2.68 2.00
C GLY A 51 -2.50 -1.24 1.93
N LEU A 52 -3.30 -0.33 1.37
CA LEU A 52 -2.97 1.08 1.31
C LEU A 52 -2.95 1.71 2.71
N ALA A 53 -3.94 1.44 3.53
CA ALA A 53 -4.00 1.94 4.91
C ALA A 53 -2.79 1.50 5.74
N ALA A 54 -2.37 0.25 5.58
CA ALA A 54 -1.17 -0.27 6.24
C ALA A 54 0.12 0.42 5.77
N ALA A 55 0.23 0.70 4.47
CA ALA A 55 1.39 1.38 3.90
C ALA A 55 1.51 2.84 4.38
N LEU A 56 0.39 3.48 4.68
CA LEU A 56 0.34 4.86 5.16
C LEU A 56 0.44 4.98 6.67
N ARG A 57 0.42 3.86 7.39
CA ARG A 57 0.54 3.85 8.85
C ARG A 57 1.92 4.36 9.29
N ASP A 58 1.94 5.05 10.41
CA ASP A 58 3.17 5.56 11.03
C ASP A 58 3.98 6.53 10.16
N LEU A 59 3.36 7.09 9.14
CA LEU A 59 3.94 8.23 8.45
C LEU A 59 3.85 9.46 9.36
N PRO A 60 4.95 10.20 9.52
CA PRO A 60 4.91 11.44 10.28
C PRO A 60 3.89 12.40 9.67
N PRO A 61 3.20 13.23 10.47
CA PRO A 61 2.22 14.19 9.96
C PRO A 61 2.83 15.09 8.89
N GLY A 62 2.07 15.34 7.82
CA GLY A 62 2.43 16.35 6.84
C GLY A 62 2.62 17.71 7.51
N GLY A 63 3.62 18.47 7.10
CA GLY A 63 3.97 19.74 7.71
C GLY A 63 5.32 19.78 8.42
N LYS A 64 5.91 18.61 8.71
CA LYS A 64 7.33 18.57 9.07
C LYS A 64 8.18 18.49 7.80
N PRO A 65 9.25 19.31 7.65
CA PRO A 65 10.02 19.38 6.41
C PRO A 65 10.55 18.04 5.89
N ILE A 66 10.82 17.10 6.77
CA ILE A 66 11.40 15.79 6.44
C ILE A 66 10.32 14.78 6.04
N ALA A 67 9.05 15.05 6.32
CA ALA A 67 7.96 14.09 6.20
C ALA A 67 6.88 14.48 5.17
N SER A 68 7.04 15.63 4.54
CA SER A 68 6.01 16.26 3.70
C SER A 68 6.14 15.94 2.20
N GLY A 69 6.98 14.98 1.84
CA GLY A 69 7.14 14.59 0.44
C GLY A 69 5.84 14.02 -0.16
N PRO A 70 5.67 14.15 -1.48
CA PRO A 70 4.56 13.52 -2.16
C PRO A 70 4.62 12.01 -1.99
N ILE A 71 3.45 11.37 -2.05
CA ILE A 71 3.33 9.92 -1.94
C ILE A 71 2.94 9.36 -3.30
N ASP A 72 3.82 8.57 -3.90
CA ASP A 72 3.56 7.86 -5.15
C ASP A 72 3.12 6.43 -4.85
N ILE A 73 1.89 6.12 -5.19
CA ILE A 73 1.27 4.81 -4.96
C ILE A 73 1.16 4.07 -6.29
N ARG A 74 1.73 2.87 -6.33
CA ARG A 74 1.62 1.95 -7.46
C ARG A 74 0.88 0.70 -7.03
N THR A 75 -0.05 0.27 -7.87
CA THR A 75 -0.88 -0.90 -7.58
C THR A 75 -1.22 -1.66 -8.85
N THR A 76 -1.44 -2.95 -8.71
CA THR A 76 -2.07 -3.78 -9.75
C THR A 76 -3.57 -3.91 -9.52
N SER A 77 -4.07 -3.47 -8.36
CA SER A 77 -5.46 -3.65 -7.96
C SER A 77 -6.41 -2.79 -8.79
N PRO A 78 -7.34 -3.39 -9.56
CA PRO A 78 -8.36 -2.61 -10.25
C PRO A 78 -9.33 -1.93 -9.28
N GLU A 79 -9.58 -2.52 -8.12
CA GLU A 79 -10.46 -1.95 -7.10
C GLU A 79 -9.88 -0.64 -6.55
N LEU A 80 -8.58 -0.62 -6.26
CA LEU A 80 -7.93 0.59 -5.79
C LEU A 80 -7.87 1.66 -6.87
N ALA A 81 -7.67 1.27 -8.12
CA ALA A 81 -7.65 2.17 -9.26
C ALA A 81 -8.99 2.90 -9.47
N LEU A 82 -10.12 2.31 -9.08
CA LEU A 82 -11.43 2.97 -9.12
C LEU A 82 -11.50 4.18 -8.19
N PHE A 83 -10.66 4.23 -7.17
CA PHE A 83 -10.59 5.35 -6.22
C PHE A 83 -9.48 6.35 -6.57
N ALA A 84 -8.86 6.23 -7.74
CA ALA A 84 -7.74 7.11 -8.12
C ALA A 84 -8.13 8.60 -8.06
N ASP A 85 -9.31 8.97 -8.55
CA ASP A 85 -9.76 10.36 -8.53
C ASP A 85 -9.95 10.88 -7.09
N VAL A 86 -10.53 10.06 -6.21
CA VAL A 86 -10.67 10.42 -4.79
C VAL A 86 -9.30 10.57 -4.15
N LEU A 87 -8.43 9.58 -4.32
CA LEU A 87 -7.10 9.56 -3.71
C LEU A 87 -6.22 10.72 -4.21
N ASN A 88 -6.26 10.99 -5.51
CA ASN A 88 -5.48 12.08 -6.11
C ASN A 88 -6.01 13.47 -5.72
N SER A 89 -7.25 13.57 -5.27
CA SER A 89 -7.87 14.82 -4.80
C SER A 89 -7.62 15.11 -3.31
N LEU A 90 -7.18 14.11 -2.54
CA LEU A 90 -6.99 14.27 -1.09
C LEU A 90 -5.94 15.36 -0.80
N GLY A 91 -6.24 16.18 0.19
CA GLY A 91 -5.38 17.30 0.57
C GLY A 91 -5.47 18.51 -0.36
N GLN A 92 -6.34 18.50 -1.38
CA GLN A 92 -6.55 19.61 -2.30
C GLN A 92 -7.88 20.35 -2.00
N PRO A 93 -8.02 21.62 -2.43
CA PRO A 93 -9.27 22.38 -2.23
C PRO A 93 -10.51 21.73 -2.83
N THR A 94 -10.34 20.92 -3.89
CA THR A 94 -11.39 20.22 -4.61
C THR A 94 -11.52 18.75 -4.18
N GLN A 95 -11.16 18.46 -2.92
CA GLN A 95 -11.19 17.09 -2.40
C GLN A 95 -12.57 16.44 -2.54
N SER A 96 -12.59 15.26 -3.16
CA SER A 96 -13.77 14.41 -3.24
C SER A 96 -13.94 13.61 -1.96
N ALA A 97 -15.20 13.40 -1.54
CA ALA A 97 -15.49 12.56 -0.39
C ALA A 97 -15.25 11.08 -0.71
N PRO A 98 -14.73 10.29 0.23
CA PRO A 98 -14.67 8.84 0.06
C PRO A 98 -16.08 8.23 0.04
N PRO A 99 -16.22 7.01 -0.54
CA PRO A 99 -17.48 6.27 -0.45
C PRO A 99 -17.90 6.05 1.00
N GLY A 100 -19.21 5.88 1.23
CA GLY A 100 -19.75 5.62 2.56
C GLY A 100 -19.45 4.25 3.15
N GLU A 101 -18.76 3.38 2.40
CA GLU A 101 -18.37 2.03 2.82
C GLU A 101 -16.90 1.98 3.20
N ASP A 102 -16.53 1.02 4.05
CA ASP A 102 -15.15 0.78 4.51
C ASP A 102 -14.50 2.00 5.18
N LEU A 103 -15.29 2.78 5.91
CA LEU A 103 -14.83 4.00 6.58
C LEU A 103 -13.72 3.75 7.59
N ASP A 104 -13.68 2.56 8.19
CA ASP A 104 -12.61 2.13 9.10
C ASP A 104 -11.24 2.08 8.41
N LEU A 105 -11.21 1.81 7.10
CA LEU A 105 -10.00 1.82 6.29
C LEU A 105 -9.72 3.20 5.69
N TRP A 106 -10.77 3.94 5.33
CA TRP A 106 -10.62 5.29 4.80
C TRP A 106 -10.12 6.31 5.84
N ALA A 107 -10.52 6.15 7.09
CA ALA A 107 -10.12 7.08 8.16
C ALA A 107 -8.58 7.20 8.30
N PRO A 108 -7.80 6.11 8.41
CA PRO A 108 -6.34 6.23 8.46
C PRO A 108 -5.74 6.75 7.14
N ILE A 109 -6.35 6.47 5.98
CA ILE A 109 -5.90 7.00 4.70
C ILE A 109 -6.05 8.52 4.66
N LEU A 110 -7.20 9.03 5.08
CA LEU A 110 -7.47 10.47 5.14
C LEU A 110 -6.54 11.18 6.11
N THR A 111 -6.30 10.60 7.28
CA THR A 111 -5.38 11.14 8.28
C THR A 111 -3.96 11.24 7.73
N ALA A 112 -3.46 10.18 7.11
CA ALA A 112 -2.12 10.13 6.57
C ALA A 112 -1.92 11.06 5.36
N SER A 113 -2.97 11.30 4.58
CA SER A 113 -2.93 12.17 3.40
C SER A 113 -3.02 13.66 3.73
N ALA A 114 -3.36 14.02 4.96
CA ALA A 114 -3.48 15.41 5.36
C ALA A 114 -2.15 16.16 5.16
N GLY A 115 -2.17 17.22 4.36
CA GLY A 115 -0.97 18.01 4.04
C GLY A 115 0.00 17.36 3.06
N ARG A 116 -0.42 16.28 2.37
CA ARG A 116 0.40 15.56 1.38
C ARG A 116 -0.35 15.41 0.08
N ARG A 117 0.41 15.36 -1.01
CA ARG A 117 -0.11 15.02 -2.33
C ARG A 117 0.07 13.52 -2.55
N LEU A 118 -1.03 12.85 -2.87
CA LEU A 118 -1.04 11.45 -3.27
C LEU A 118 -1.19 11.35 -4.78
N THR A 119 -0.46 10.43 -5.39
CA THR A 119 -0.62 10.08 -6.79
C THR A 119 -0.73 8.56 -6.89
N LEU A 120 -1.85 8.06 -7.37
CA LEU A 120 -2.08 6.64 -7.56
C LEU A 120 -2.05 6.30 -9.03
N VAL A 121 -1.22 5.31 -9.37
CA VAL A 121 -1.08 4.79 -10.74
C VAL A 121 -1.25 3.28 -10.72
N ARG A 122 -2.11 2.77 -11.59
CA ARG A 122 -2.21 1.34 -11.86
C ARG A 122 -1.10 0.95 -12.83
N ILE A 123 -0.33 -0.07 -12.46
CA ILE A 123 0.76 -0.60 -13.28
C ILE A 123 0.54 -2.08 -13.58
N PRO A 124 1.10 -2.60 -14.68
CA PRO A 124 1.05 -4.03 -14.96
C PRO A 124 1.94 -4.82 -13.99
N LEU A 125 1.62 -6.09 -13.82
CA LEU A 125 2.43 -7.03 -13.06
C LEU A 125 3.55 -7.57 -13.96
N GLU A 126 4.77 -7.13 -13.69
CA GLU A 126 5.96 -7.57 -14.43
C GLU A 126 6.92 -8.32 -13.50
N PRO A 127 7.48 -9.47 -13.93
CA PRO A 127 8.48 -10.18 -13.14
C PRO A 127 9.72 -9.34 -12.84
N GLY A 128 10.34 -9.58 -11.68
CA GLY A 128 11.57 -8.88 -11.30
C GLY A 128 11.38 -7.43 -10.87
N THR A 129 10.18 -7.05 -10.46
CA THR A 129 9.82 -5.69 -10.02
C THR A 129 9.38 -5.67 -8.56
N PRO A 130 9.42 -4.51 -7.89
CA PRO A 130 8.85 -4.40 -6.55
C PRO A 130 7.35 -4.77 -6.49
N MET A 131 6.61 -4.52 -7.56
CA MET A 131 5.19 -4.90 -7.64
C MET A 131 5.02 -6.41 -7.63
N ALA A 132 5.84 -7.16 -8.37
CA ALA A 132 5.80 -8.63 -8.38
C ALA A 132 6.12 -9.22 -7.00
N PHE A 133 7.10 -8.65 -6.30
CA PHE A 133 7.41 -9.02 -4.92
C PHE A 133 6.19 -8.79 -4.00
N THR A 134 5.58 -7.63 -4.08
CA THR A 134 4.40 -7.26 -3.28
C THR A 134 3.21 -8.18 -3.59
N ALA A 135 2.96 -8.47 -4.87
CA ALA A 135 1.89 -9.36 -5.29
C ALA A 135 2.06 -10.78 -4.75
N ALA A 136 3.29 -11.32 -4.76
CA ALA A 136 3.57 -12.63 -4.19
C ALA A 136 3.25 -12.68 -2.69
N TRP A 137 3.57 -11.64 -1.94
CA TRP A 137 3.24 -11.54 -0.53
C TRP A 137 1.73 -11.43 -0.28
N ALA A 138 0.99 -10.74 -1.14
CA ALA A 138 -0.47 -10.66 -1.06
C ALA A 138 -1.12 -12.03 -1.26
N GLU A 139 -0.63 -12.83 -2.21
CA GLU A 139 -1.11 -14.19 -2.44
C GLU A 139 -0.83 -15.11 -1.24
N LEU A 140 0.38 -15.06 -0.68
CA LEU A 140 0.73 -15.81 0.53
C LEU A 140 -0.16 -15.40 1.71
N ALA A 141 -0.43 -14.11 1.85
CA ALA A 141 -1.31 -13.59 2.90
C ALA A 141 -2.75 -14.10 2.75
N ARG A 142 -3.27 -14.12 1.51
CA ARG A 142 -4.58 -14.71 1.21
C ARG A 142 -4.66 -16.16 1.64
N ASP A 143 -3.67 -16.95 1.26
CA ASP A 143 -3.63 -18.39 1.57
C ASP A 143 -3.50 -18.64 3.07
N LYS A 144 -2.70 -17.83 3.75
CA LYS A 144 -2.56 -17.89 5.22
C LYS A 144 -3.87 -17.53 5.93
N ALA A 145 -4.58 -16.50 5.47
CA ALA A 145 -5.88 -16.12 6.03
C ALA A 145 -6.95 -17.18 5.78
N LYS A 146 -6.92 -17.83 4.61
CA LYS A 146 -7.81 -18.96 4.31
C LYS A 146 -7.65 -20.10 5.33
N ALA A 147 -6.41 -20.43 5.67
CA ALA A 147 -6.10 -21.52 6.60
C ALA A 147 -6.28 -21.13 8.06
N GLY A 148 -5.81 -19.97 8.48
CA GLY A 148 -5.66 -19.56 9.86
C GLY A 148 -6.53 -18.41 10.35
N GLY A 149 -7.27 -17.72 9.47
CA GLY A 149 -8.08 -16.55 9.82
C GLY A 149 -7.32 -15.22 9.69
N ALA A 150 -7.93 -14.15 10.21
CA ALA A 150 -7.41 -12.80 10.09
C ALA A 150 -6.04 -12.63 10.76
N PHE A 151 -5.15 -11.90 10.08
CA PHE A 151 -3.84 -11.55 10.62
C PHE A 151 -3.29 -10.28 9.97
N THR A 152 -2.32 -9.68 10.63
CA THR A 152 -1.48 -8.60 10.09
C THR A 152 -0.06 -8.79 10.62
N ALA A 153 0.93 -8.73 9.76
CA ALA A 153 2.32 -8.93 10.15
C ALA A 153 3.24 -8.06 9.30
N ALA A 154 4.35 -7.61 9.90
CA ALA A 154 5.41 -6.97 9.16
C ALA A 154 6.12 -7.97 8.24
N ILE A 155 6.52 -7.53 7.05
CA ILE A 155 7.40 -8.30 6.19
C ILE A 155 8.81 -8.24 6.80
N PRO A 156 9.46 -9.39 7.06
CA PRO A 156 10.78 -9.39 7.68
C PRO A 156 11.82 -8.64 6.85
N LYS A 157 12.75 -7.96 7.52
CA LYS A 157 13.82 -7.19 6.85
C LYS A 157 14.65 -8.04 5.88
N GLY A 158 14.91 -9.28 6.22
CA GLY A 158 15.63 -10.21 5.34
C GLY A 158 14.92 -10.48 4.03
N ASN A 159 13.59 -10.49 4.05
CA ASN A 159 12.76 -10.61 2.84
C ASN A 159 12.73 -9.30 2.06
N LEU A 160 12.58 -8.17 2.73
CA LEU A 160 12.60 -6.84 2.10
C LEU A 160 13.93 -6.56 1.39
N ALA A 161 15.04 -7.09 1.90
CA ALA A 161 16.34 -6.98 1.24
C ALA A 161 16.40 -7.64 -0.14
N LYS A 162 15.43 -8.51 -0.45
CA LYS A 162 15.30 -9.20 -1.75
C LYS A 162 14.41 -8.47 -2.74
N VAL A 163 13.79 -7.34 -2.36
CA VAL A 163 12.92 -6.58 -3.27
C VAL A 163 13.74 -6.13 -4.48
N PRO A 164 13.33 -6.50 -5.71
CA PRO A 164 14.09 -6.16 -6.91
C PRO A 164 14.09 -4.66 -7.18
N GLY A 165 15.16 -4.14 -7.76
CA GLY A 165 15.25 -2.77 -8.26
C GLY A 165 15.49 -1.70 -7.19
N LEU A 166 15.31 -1.98 -5.91
CA LEU A 166 15.47 -1.01 -4.83
C LEU A 166 16.87 -1.02 -4.20
N ARG A 167 17.63 -2.08 -4.40
CA ARG A 167 19.00 -2.20 -3.86
C ARG A 167 19.98 -1.18 -4.44
N LEU A 168 19.73 -0.73 -5.66
CA LEU A 168 20.61 0.25 -6.33
C LEU A 168 20.42 1.67 -5.78
N GLN A 169 19.28 1.97 -5.19
CA GLN A 169 19.00 3.28 -4.59
C GLN A 169 19.67 3.48 -3.23
N VAL A 170 19.89 2.39 -2.49
CA VAL A 170 20.57 2.41 -1.18
C VAL A 170 22.08 2.58 -1.35
N ARG A 171 22.67 2.11 -2.45
CA ARG A 171 24.11 2.22 -2.71
C ARG A 171 24.55 3.59 -3.28
N ALA A 172 23.59 4.36 -3.81
CA ALA A 172 23.89 5.67 -4.38
C ALA A 172 23.83 6.81 -3.34
N ALA A 173 23.54 6.49 -2.09
CA ALA A 173 23.44 7.45 -0.98
C ALA A 173 24.63 7.34 0.01
N ASP A 174 25.60 6.45 -0.23
CA ASP A 174 26.90 6.39 0.46
C ASP A 174 27.94 7.25 -0.38
#